data_243b1ca6745bbe0fc97afa6835927daf
#
_entry.id   243b1ca6745bbe0fc97afa6835927daf
#
_cell.length_a   1.000
_cell.length_b   1.000
_cell.length_c   1.000
_cell.angle_alpha   90.00
_cell.angle_beta   90.00
_cell.angle_gamma   90.00
#
_symmetry.space_group_name_H-M   'P 1'
#
loop_
_entity.id
_entity.type
_entity.pdbx_description
1 polymer ?
#
loop_
_entity_poly.entity_id
_entity_poly.type
_entity_poly.pdbx_seq_one_letter_code
_entity_poly.pdbx_strand_id
1 'polypeptide(L)'
;MKDLDERYPLIPAMRRGEEVLWLNPRCDASPSPEVTDEDIEDAASRLKRFASYIQRAFPETAGSGGIIESPLREIPAMRDALSSRSGVALRGRLMLKCDSELPISGSIKARGGIYEVLCFAETAARESGILHEGDDYAVLNEERFRRLFSGYSIAVGSTGNLGLSIGIMSEKY
;
A
#
# COMPACT_ATOMS: atom_id res chain seq x y z
N MET A 1 18.05 32.06 -6.03
CA MET A 1 17.13 32.14 -4.89
C MET A 1 16.06 33.24 -5.05
N LYS A 2 16.43 34.47 -5.47
CA LYS A 2 15.44 35.55 -5.71
C LYS A 2 14.34 35.20 -6.72
N ASP A 3 14.67 34.47 -7.78
CA ASP A 3 13.73 34.06 -8.83
C ASP A 3 12.61 33.11 -8.31
N LEU A 4 12.92 32.22 -7.36
CA LEU A 4 11.92 31.34 -6.74
C LEU A 4 10.93 32.09 -5.83
N ASP A 5 11.41 33.10 -5.12
CA ASP A 5 10.59 33.90 -4.20
C ASP A 5 9.61 34.80 -4.98
N GLU A 6 10.05 35.32 -6.13
CA GLU A 6 9.19 36.11 -7.02
C GLU A 6 8.14 35.23 -7.71
N ARG A 7 8.54 34.02 -8.12
CA ARG A 7 7.65 33.06 -8.82
C ARG A 7 6.63 32.40 -7.88
N TYR A 8 7.00 32.20 -6.60
CA TYR A 8 6.18 31.51 -5.62
C TYR A 8 6.09 32.33 -4.31
N PRO A 9 5.09 33.21 -4.17
CA PRO A 9 5.00 34.18 -3.08
C PRO A 9 4.96 33.61 -1.66
N LEU A 10 4.59 32.32 -1.51
CA LEU A 10 4.53 31.65 -0.20
C LEU A 10 5.89 31.12 0.28
N ILE A 11 6.88 30.99 -0.60
CA ILE A 11 8.21 30.45 -0.23
C ILE A 11 8.91 31.28 0.86
N PRO A 12 8.91 32.61 0.84
CA PRO A 12 9.52 33.39 1.90
C PRO A 12 8.89 33.13 3.29
N ALA A 13 7.57 32.99 3.35
CA ALA A 13 6.87 32.67 4.60
C ALA A 13 7.24 31.24 5.08
N MET A 14 7.26 30.26 4.19
CA MET A 14 7.66 28.88 4.50
C MET A 14 9.11 28.82 5.03
N ARG A 15 10.04 29.59 4.47
CA ARG A 15 11.43 29.65 4.95
C ARG A 15 11.55 30.22 6.37
N ARG A 16 10.63 31.11 6.76
CA ARG A 16 10.55 31.62 8.13
C ARG A 16 9.84 30.68 9.10
N GLY A 17 9.34 29.53 8.64
CA GLY A 17 8.56 28.59 9.44
C GLY A 17 7.15 29.11 9.78
N GLU A 18 6.63 30.05 9.00
CA GLU A 18 5.27 30.57 9.16
C GLU A 18 4.25 29.58 8.61
N GLU A 19 3.08 29.52 9.22
CA GLU A 19 1.95 28.75 8.71
C GLU A 19 1.45 29.37 7.41
N VAL A 20 1.35 28.55 6.35
CA VAL A 20 0.90 29.00 5.04
C VAL A 20 -0.23 28.12 4.54
N LEU A 21 -1.22 28.72 3.88
CA LEU A 21 -2.29 28.05 3.16
C LEU A 21 -2.10 28.28 1.66
N TRP A 22 -1.95 27.19 0.91
CA TRP A 22 -1.94 27.24 -0.54
C TRP A 22 -3.18 26.53 -1.09
N LEU A 23 -3.98 27.28 -1.83
CA LEU A 23 -5.10 26.72 -2.59
C LEU A 23 -4.65 26.49 -4.03
N ASN A 24 -4.82 25.26 -4.52
CA ASN A 24 -4.46 24.93 -5.90
C ASN A 24 -5.34 25.72 -6.89
N PRO A 25 -4.80 26.71 -7.63
CA PRO A 25 -5.59 27.49 -8.58
C PRO A 25 -6.01 26.67 -9.82
N ARG A 26 -5.41 25.48 -9.99
CA ARG A 26 -5.73 24.54 -11.09
C ARG A 26 -6.58 23.37 -10.60
N CYS A 27 -7.23 23.52 -9.43
CA CYS A 27 -8.14 22.46 -8.93
C CYS A 27 -9.31 22.35 -9.89
N ASP A 28 -9.43 21.19 -10.52
CA ASP A 28 -10.59 20.85 -11.32
C ASP A 28 -11.73 20.42 -10.38
N ALA A 29 -12.91 21.00 -10.56
CA ALA A 29 -14.11 20.61 -9.81
C ALA A 29 -14.65 19.23 -10.22
N SER A 30 -14.24 18.72 -11.36
CA SER A 30 -14.67 17.43 -11.91
C SER A 30 -13.46 16.65 -12.46
N PRO A 31 -12.50 16.27 -11.59
CA PRO A 31 -11.34 15.51 -12.05
C PRO A 31 -11.78 14.16 -12.59
N SER A 32 -11.21 13.76 -13.74
CA SER A 32 -11.26 12.37 -14.18
C SER A 32 -10.14 11.62 -13.48
N PRO A 33 -10.42 10.69 -12.57
CA PRO A 33 -9.36 9.92 -11.92
C PRO A 33 -8.65 9.03 -12.94
N GLU A 34 -7.33 8.94 -12.83
CA GLU A 34 -6.53 7.99 -13.63
C GLU A 34 -6.84 6.52 -13.27
N VAL A 35 -7.28 6.30 -12.02
CA VAL A 35 -7.66 4.98 -11.51
C VAL A 35 -9.17 4.86 -11.56
N THR A 36 -9.65 3.80 -12.20
CA THR A 36 -11.08 3.47 -12.36
C THR A 36 -11.57 2.50 -11.29
N ASP A 37 -12.89 2.33 -11.18
CA ASP A 37 -13.47 1.30 -10.30
C ASP A 37 -13.05 -0.11 -10.75
N GLU A 38 -12.86 -0.35 -12.05
CA GLU A 38 -12.37 -1.61 -12.59
C GLU A 38 -10.94 -1.92 -12.13
N ASP A 39 -10.06 -0.93 -12.06
CA ASP A 39 -8.70 -1.09 -11.54
C ASP A 39 -8.70 -1.49 -10.06
N ILE A 40 -9.61 -0.91 -9.28
CA ILE A 40 -9.80 -1.24 -7.86
C ILE A 40 -10.30 -2.67 -7.69
N GLU A 41 -11.29 -3.07 -8.48
CA GLU A 41 -11.86 -4.43 -8.46
C GLU A 41 -10.84 -5.49 -8.91
N ASP A 42 -10.05 -5.22 -9.94
CA ASP A 42 -8.98 -6.11 -10.38
C ASP A 42 -7.92 -6.27 -9.29
N ALA A 43 -7.48 -5.16 -8.67
CA ALA A 43 -6.52 -5.20 -7.57
C ALA A 43 -7.04 -6.00 -6.37
N ALA A 44 -8.30 -5.81 -5.99
CA ALA A 44 -8.94 -6.55 -4.91
C ALA A 44 -9.05 -8.05 -5.24
N SER A 45 -9.40 -8.37 -6.47
CA SER A 45 -9.51 -9.75 -6.96
C SER A 45 -8.14 -10.44 -7.01
N ARG A 46 -7.10 -9.73 -7.43
CA ARG A 46 -5.70 -10.23 -7.42
C ARG A 46 -5.25 -10.56 -6.01
N LEU A 47 -5.45 -9.68 -5.05
CA LEU A 47 -5.10 -9.95 -3.65
C LEU A 47 -5.83 -11.18 -3.10
N LYS A 48 -7.08 -11.40 -3.48
CA LYS A 48 -7.83 -12.61 -3.12
C LYS A 48 -7.25 -13.88 -3.77
N ARG A 49 -6.85 -13.83 -5.06
CA ARG A 49 -6.19 -14.95 -5.73
C ARG A 49 -4.87 -15.32 -5.07
N PHE A 50 -4.11 -14.33 -4.64
CA PHE A 50 -2.83 -14.55 -3.96
C PHE A 50 -2.95 -14.96 -2.48
N ALA A 51 -4.14 -14.94 -1.89
CA ALA A 51 -4.31 -15.19 -0.46
C ALA A 51 -3.73 -16.56 -0.02
N SER A 52 -3.97 -17.62 -0.78
CA SER A 52 -3.43 -18.97 -0.50
C SER A 52 -1.90 -19.02 -0.60
N TYR A 53 -1.31 -18.32 -1.58
CA TYR A 53 0.14 -18.17 -1.70
C TYR A 53 0.72 -17.42 -0.50
N ILE A 54 0.15 -16.25 -0.16
CA ILE A 54 0.59 -15.41 0.93
C ILE A 54 0.52 -16.17 2.26
N GLN A 55 -0.58 -16.88 2.51
CA GLN A 55 -0.75 -17.68 3.74
C GLN A 55 0.33 -18.76 3.87
N ARG A 56 0.77 -19.35 2.78
CA ARG A 56 1.81 -20.38 2.76
C ARG A 56 3.22 -19.78 2.90
N ALA A 57 3.50 -18.67 2.21
CA ALA A 57 4.78 -17.98 2.23
C ALA A 57 5.01 -17.23 3.56
N PHE A 58 3.93 -16.76 4.19
CA PHE A 58 3.93 -15.94 5.41
C PHE A 58 2.90 -16.49 6.40
N PRO A 59 3.26 -17.52 7.20
CA PRO A 59 2.35 -18.20 8.12
C PRO A 59 1.65 -17.28 9.14
N GLU A 60 2.25 -16.13 9.48
CA GLU A 60 1.66 -15.12 10.34
C GLU A 60 0.35 -14.53 9.78
N THR A 61 0.11 -14.66 8.47
CA THR A 61 -1.14 -14.24 7.81
C THR A 61 -2.26 -15.28 7.87
N ALA A 62 -2.02 -16.44 8.49
CA ALA A 62 -3.00 -17.53 8.54
C ALA A 62 -4.32 -17.10 9.23
N GLY A 63 -4.23 -16.27 10.27
CA GLY A 63 -5.41 -15.76 10.98
C GLY A 63 -6.31 -14.86 10.13
N SER A 64 -5.78 -14.23 9.09
CA SER A 64 -6.51 -13.42 8.11
C SER A 64 -6.74 -14.14 6.77
N GLY A 65 -6.42 -15.45 6.69
CA GLY A 65 -6.55 -16.24 5.46
C GLY A 65 -5.64 -15.75 4.32
N GLY A 66 -4.46 -15.19 4.64
CA GLY A 66 -3.52 -14.65 3.67
C GLY A 66 -3.84 -13.22 3.19
N ILE A 67 -4.83 -12.57 3.78
CA ILE A 67 -5.16 -11.18 3.47
C ILE A 67 -4.30 -10.25 4.31
N ILE A 68 -3.59 -9.34 3.63
CA ILE A 68 -2.76 -8.31 4.28
C ILE A 68 -3.69 -7.17 4.69
N GLU A 69 -4.15 -7.16 5.94
CA GLU A 69 -5.07 -6.17 6.49
C GLU A 69 -4.65 -5.75 7.90
N SER A 70 -4.79 -4.46 8.21
CA SER A 70 -4.49 -3.93 9.53
C SER A 70 -5.74 -3.87 10.39
N PRO A 71 -5.62 -4.08 11.70
CA PRO A 71 -6.75 -4.00 12.60
C PRO A 71 -7.31 -2.58 12.71
N LEU A 72 -8.60 -2.49 12.98
CA LEU A 72 -9.28 -1.26 13.37
C LEU A 72 -9.52 -1.28 14.88
N ARG A 73 -9.06 -0.26 15.59
CA ARG A 73 -9.26 -0.10 17.03
C ARG A 73 -10.03 1.17 17.32
N GLU A 74 -11.05 1.06 18.18
CA GLU A 74 -11.75 2.24 18.67
C GLU A 74 -10.89 2.97 19.71
N ILE A 75 -10.79 4.30 19.54
CA ILE A 75 -9.98 5.17 20.42
C ILE A 75 -10.85 6.27 21.07
N PRO A 76 -11.75 5.88 22.01
CA PRO A 76 -12.72 6.81 22.59
C PRO A 76 -12.06 7.94 23.37
N ALA A 77 -10.95 7.69 24.08
CA ALA A 77 -10.21 8.73 24.80
C ALA A 77 -9.70 9.85 23.85
N MET A 78 -9.23 9.49 22.65
CA MET A 78 -8.81 10.47 21.65
C MET A 78 -10.02 11.26 21.12
N ARG A 79 -11.14 10.60 20.85
CA ARG A 79 -12.39 11.25 20.44
C ARG A 79 -12.81 12.31 21.47
N ASP A 80 -12.80 11.96 22.74
CA ASP A 80 -13.22 12.83 23.82
C ASP A 80 -12.25 14.02 24.00
N ALA A 81 -10.96 13.77 23.88
CA ALA A 81 -9.93 14.82 23.89
C ALA A 81 -10.09 15.80 22.72
N LEU A 82 -10.33 15.30 21.51
CA LEU A 82 -10.57 16.14 20.33
C LEU A 82 -11.86 16.95 20.46
N SER A 83 -12.94 16.34 20.98
CA SER A 83 -14.20 17.05 21.25
C SER A 83 -14.00 18.20 22.24
N SER A 84 -13.28 17.94 23.32
CA SER A 84 -12.98 18.96 24.35
C SER A 84 -12.13 20.09 23.80
N ARG A 85 -11.11 19.76 22.98
CA ARG A 85 -10.17 20.75 22.40
C ARG A 85 -10.82 21.61 21.33
N SER A 86 -11.67 21.03 20.50
CA SER A 86 -12.34 21.74 19.40
C SER A 86 -13.63 22.49 19.83
N GLY A 87 -14.18 22.16 21.00
CA GLY A 87 -15.49 22.64 21.41
C GLY A 87 -16.67 22.05 20.62
N VAL A 88 -16.40 21.06 19.76
CA VAL A 88 -17.39 20.38 18.92
C VAL A 88 -17.53 18.91 19.35
N ALA A 89 -18.76 18.50 19.69
CA ALA A 89 -19.04 17.11 20.04
C ALA A 89 -18.86 16.21 18.80
N LEU A 90 -17.82 15.38 18.79
CA LEU A 90 -17.64 14.35 17.78
C LEU A 90 -18.59 13.20 18.02
N ARG A 91 -19.58 13.06 17.14
CA ARG A 91 -20.58 11.98 17.22
C ARG A 91 -20.03 10.71 16.55
N GLY A 92 -20.49 9.54 17.01
CA GLY A 92 -20.07 8.26 16.46
C GLY A 92 -18.77 7.75 17.09
N ARG A 93 -18.14 6.78 16.41
CA ARG A 93 -16.90 6.13 16.86
C ARG A 93 -15.69 6.71 16.11
N LEU A 94 -14.62 6.98 16.84
CA LEU A 94 -13.32 7.31 16.24
C LEU A 94 -12.48 6.03 16.22
N MET A 95 -12.08 5.61 15.02
CA MET A 95 -11.34 4.38 14.78
C MET A 95 -9.91 4.71 14.35
N LEU A 96 -8.95 3.98 14.90
CA LEU A 96 -7.56 3.97 14.46
C LEU A 96 -7.33 2.76 13.55
N LYS A 97 -6.88 3.00 12.32
CA LYS A 97 -6.36 1.95 11.46
C LYS A 97 -4.89 1.71 11.80
N CYS A 98 -4.59 0.52 12.36
CA CYS A 98 -3.27 0.22 12.91
C CYS A 98 -2.32 -0.31 11.82
N ASP A 99 -1.91 0.53 10.87
CA ASP A 99 -1.05 0.12 9.76
C ASP A 99 0.36 -0.31 10.19
N SER A 100 0.78 0.07 11.40
CA SER A 100 2.01 -0.46 12.01
C SER A 100 1.92 -1.94 12.41
N GLU A 101 0.71 -2.52 12.41
CA GLU A 101 0.45 -3.92 12.73
C GLU A 101 0.12 -4.74 11.46
N LEU A 102 0.32 -4.17 10.27
CA LEU A 102 0.20 -4.93 9.03
C LEU A 102 1.18 -6.10 9.03
N PRO A 103 0.72 -7.31 8.68
CA PRO A 103 1.62 -8.46 8.58
C PRO A 103 2.69 -8.24 7.52
N ILE A 104 3.74 -9.03 7.57
CA ILE A 104 4.88 -9.08 6.67
C ILE A 104 5.88 -7.94 6.91
N SER A 105 5.50 -6.67 6.80
CA SER A 105 6.46 -5.55 6.90
C SER A 105 6.12 -4.48 7.93
N GLY A 106 5.02 -4.61 8.66
CA GLY A 106 4.63 -3.68 9.72
C GLY A 106 4.40 -2.24 9.22
N SER A 107 4.03 -2.06 7.96
CA SER A 107 3.76 -0.75 7.37
C SER A 107 2.79 -0.83 6.20
N ILE A 108 2.19 0.31 5.83
CA ILE A 108 1.30 0.40 4.67
C ILE A 108 1.96 -0.03 3.35
N LYS A 109 3.30 -0.09 3.31
CA LYS A 109 4.05 -0.55 2.12
C LYS A 109 3.89 -2.05 1.87
N ALA A 110 3.40 -2.82 2.87
CA ALA A 110 2.95 -4.19 2.67
C ALA A 110 1.79 -4.31 1.65
N ARG A 111 1.02 -3.24 1.45
CA ARG A 111 -0.09 -3.22 0.49
C ARG A 111 0.23 -2.55 -0.85
N GLY A 112 1.38 -1.88 -0.95
CA GLY A 112 1.84 -1.24 -2.18
C GLY A 112 3.00 -1.98 -2.82
N GLY A 113 4.19 -1.95 -2.22
CA GLY A 113 5.38 -2.57 -2.78
C GLY A 113 5.25 -4.09 -2.99
N ILE A 114 4.61 -4.79 -2.05
CA ILE A 114 4.29 -6.21 -2.21
C ILE A 114 3.36 -6.44 -3.40
N TYR A 115 2.31 -5.63 -3.55
CA TYR A 115 1.34 -5.76 -4.63
C TYR A 115 2.01 -5.70 -6.01
N GLU A 116 2.97 -4.80 -6.22
CA GLU A 116 3.72 -4.72 -7.48
C GLU A 116 4.50 -6.00 -7.77
N VAL A 117 5.12 -6.60 -6.75
CA VAL A 117 5.79 -7.90 -6.92
C VAL A 117 4.80 -9.00 -7.29
N LEU A 118 3.60 -9.01 -6.68
CA LEU A 118 2.55 -9.98 -7.01
C LEU A 118 2.04 -9.79 -8.44
N CYS A 119 1.84 -8.54 -8.90
CA CYS A 119 1.44 -8.24 -10.28
C CYS A 119 2.46 -8.78 -11.28
N PHE A 120 3.74 -8.50 -11.03
CA PHE A 120 4.82 -9.00 -11.88
C PHE A 120 4.86 -10.52 -11.91
N ALA A 121 4.78 -11.17 -10.73
CA ALA A 121 4.83 -12.62 -10.62
C ALA A 121 3.65 -13.30 -11.34
N GLU A 122 2.44 -12.77 -11.21
CA GLU A 122 1.25 -13.26 -11.94
C GLU A 122 1.46 -13.16 -13.44
N THR A 123 1.91 -12.01 -13.93
CA THR A 123 2.14 -11.76 -15.36
C THR A 123 3.19 -12.72 -15.91
N ALA A 124 4.37 -12.78 -15.29
CA ALA A 124 5.47 -13.64 -15.74
C ALA A 124 5.08 -15.13 -15.73
N ALA A 125 4.36 -15.59 -14.69
CA ALA A 125 3.93 -16.97 -14.58
C ALA A 125 2.87 -17.34 -15.65
N ARG A 126 1.95 -16.43 -15.95
CA ARG A 126 0.94 -16.63 -17.00
C ARG A 126 1.55 -16.60 -18.40
N GLU A 127 2.43 -15.65 -18.68
CA GLU A 127 3.13 -15.54 -19.97
C GLU A 127 4.03 -16.75 -20.24
N SER A 128 4.62 -17.33 -19.19
CA SER A 128 5.41 -18.57 -19.31
C SER A 128 4.54 -19.83 -19.53
N GLY A 129 3.22 -19.72 -19.38
CA GLY A 129 2.29 -20.83 -19.56
C GLY A 129 2.27 -21.86 -18.41
N ILE A 130 2.85 -21.54 -17.24
CA ILE A 130 2.86 -22.45 -16.09
C ILE A 130 1.83 -22.10 -15.00
N LEU A 131 1.18 -20.95 -15.12
CA LEU A 131 0.04 -20.54 -14.28
C LEU A 131 -1.19 -20.34 -15.17
N HIS A 132 -2.26 -21.03 -14.85
CA HIS A 132 -3.50 -21.01 -15.64
C HIS A 132 -4.64 -20.33 -14.88
N GLU A 133 -5.69 -19.99 -15.63
CA GLU A 133 -6.92 -19.50 -15.03
C GLU A 133 -7.57 -20.60 -14.18
N GLY A 134 -7.97 -20.24 -12.95
CA GLY A 134 -8.57 -21.18 -12.00
C GLY A 134 -7.57 -21.94 -11.14
N ASP A 135 -6.27 -21.82 -11.38
CA ASP A 135 -5.26 -22.41 -10.47
C ASP A 135 -5.35 -21.81 -9.06
N ASP A 136 -5.15 -22.65 -8.05
CA ASP A 136 -4.88 -22.16 -6.69
C ASP A 136 -3.46 -21.59 -6.63
N TYR A 137 -3.34 -20.30 -6.33
CA TYR A 137 -2.05 -19.61 -6.32
C TYR A 137 -1.06 -20.11 -5.25
N ALA A 138 -1.48 -21.01 -4.34
CA ALA A 138 -0.56 -21.74 -3.48
C ALA A 138 0.54 -22.49 -4.26
N VAL A 139 0.27 -22.84 -5.54
CA VAL A 139 1.25 -23.47 -6.44
C VAL A 139 2.47 -22.60 -6.72
N LEU A 140 2.37 -21.27 -6.59
CA LEU A 140 3.50 -20.34 -6.75
C LEU A 140 4.64 -20.61 -5.74
N ASN A 141 4.40 -21.36 -4.68
CA ASN A 141 5.42 -21.83 -3.74
C ASN A 141 6.23 -23.04 -4.26
N GLU A 142 5.87 -23.60 -5.41
CA GLU A 142 6.53 -24.78 -5.97
C GLU A 142 7.84 -24.43 -6.68
N GLU A 143 8.74 -25.42 -6.74
CA GLU A 143 10.09 -25.26 -7.33
C GLU A 143 10.06 -24.80 -8.81
N ARG A 144 9.06 -25.19 -9.60
CA ARG A 144 8.93 -24.73 -10.99
C ARG A 144 8.78 -23.23 -11.12
N PHE A 145 8.08 -22.58 -10.19
CA PHE A 145 7.93 -21.13 -10.16
C PHE A 145 9.20 -20.44 -9.65
N ARG A 146 9.86 -21.00 -8.65
CA ARG A 146 11.17 -20.50 -8.19
C ARG A 146 12.21 -20.49 -9.32
N ARG A 147 12.24 -21.53 -10.15
CA ARG A 147 13.08 -21.58 -11.35
C ARG A 147 12.73 -20.50 -12.35
N LEU A 148 11.45 -20.25 -12.60
CA LEU A 148 11.03 -19.16 -13.46
C LEU A 148 11.56 -17.82 -12.92
N PHE A 149 11.28 -17.54 -11.65
CA PHE A 149 11.59 -16.25 -11.04
C PHE A 149 13.09 -16.04 -10.82
N SER A 150 13.90 -17.09 -10.69
CA SER A 150 15.35 -16.98 -10.60
C SER A 150 16.00 -16.32 -11.82
N GLY A 151 15.29 -16.25 -12.95
CA GLY A 151 15.72 -15.53 -14.16
C GLY A 151 15.53 -14.01 -14.08
N TYR A 152 14.90 -13.51 -13.04
CA TYR A 152 14.59 -12.09 -12.88
C TYR A 152 15.35 -11.46 -11.72
N SER A 153 15.53 -10.16 -11.79
CA SER A 153 16.08 -9.34 -10.72
C SER A 153 15.21 -8.12 -10.49
N ILE A 154 15.04 -7.73 -9.24
CA ILE A 154 14.30 -6.53 -8.89
C ILE A 154 15.26 -5.48 -8.32
N ALA A 155 15.09 -4.23 -8.75
CA ALA A 155 15.82 -3.09 -8.21
C ALA A 155 14.83 -2.05 -7.69
N VAL A 156 15.09 -1.52 -6.50
CA VAL A 156 14.25 -0.49 -5.89
C VAL A 156 15.12 0.62 -5.30
N GLY A 157 14.82 1.86 -5.65
CA GLY A 157 15.50 3.05 -5.14
C GLY A 157 14.95 3.49 -3.78
N SER A 158 14.93 2.61 -2.78
CA SER A 158 14.40 2.91 -1.45
C SER A 158 15.21 2.23 -0.35
N THR A 159 15.57 2.99 0.68
CA THR A 159 16.22 2.51 1.90
C THR A 159 15.23 2.35 3.08
N GLY A 160 13.95 2.61 2.85
CA GLY A 160 12.89 2.57 3.86
C GLY A 160 11.94 1.39 3.68
N ASN A 161 10.76 1.53 4.27
CA ASN A 161 9.74 0.47 4.31
C ASN A 161 9.29 -0.03 2.93
N LEU A 162 9.41 0.78 1.87
CA LEU A 162 9.10 0.32 0.52
C LEU A 162 10.11 -0.73 0.06
N GLY A 163 11.42 -0.42 0.15
CA GLY A 163 12.48 -1.37 -0.20
C GLY A 163 12.41 -2.64 0.65
N LEU A 164 12.14 -2.49 1.96
CA LEU A 164 11.96 -3.63 2.86
C LEU A 164 10.79 -4.54 2.42
N SER A 165 9.63 -3.97 2.13
CA SER A 165 8.44 -4.72 1.71
C SER A 165 8.67 -5.48 0.40
N ILE A 166 9.30 -4.82 -0.58
CA ILE A 166 9.65 -5.44 -1.88
C ILE A 166 10.66 -6.57 -1.66
N GLY A 167 11.72 -6.32 -0.88
CA GLY A 167 12.76 -7.32 -0.61
C GLY A 167 12.25 -8.56 0.09
N ILE A 168 11.40 -8.40 1.12
CA ILE A 168 10.80 -9.51 1.85
C ILE A 168 9.92 -10.38 0.92
N MET A 169 9.12 -9.76 0.06
CA MET A 169 8.27 -10.51 -0.87
C MET A 169 9.12 -11.19 -1.95
N SER A 170 10.11 -10.49 -2.50
CA SER A 170 10.95 -11.04 -3.58
C SER A 170 11.81 -12.21 -3.12
N GLU A 171 12.16 -12.28 -1.84
CA GLU A 171 12.93 -13.41 -1.26
C GLU A 171 12.14 -14.73 -1.27
N LYS A 172 10.79 -14.66 -1.41
CA LYS A 172 9.92 -15.83 -1.46
C LYS A 172 9.80 -16.45 -2.85
N TYR A 173 10.21 -15.73 -3.87
CA TYR A 173 10.22 -16.17 -5.27
C TYR A 173 11.62 -16.60 -5.72
#